data_7df2fea86dd6c209a8c04d1a5cdc2b3a
#
_entry.id   7df2fea86dd6c209a8c04d1a5cdc2b3a
#
_cell.length_a   1.000
_cell.length_b   1.000
_cell.length_c   1.000
_cell.angle_alpha   90.00
_cell.angle_beta   90.00
_cell.angle_gamma   90.00
#
_symmetry.space_group_name_H-M   'P 1'
#
loop_
_entity.id
_entity.type
_entity.pdbx_description
1 polymer ?
#
loop_
_entity_poly.entity_id
_entity_poly.type
_entity_poly.pdbx_seq_one_letter_code
_entity_poly.pdbx_strand_id
1 'polypeptide(L)'
;YVLKENIKRFERVETGPPFESADVEDNAYFDGMIADHAIEALSDVKSLDQPFFMAVGFVKPHLPFNAPTRYWDLYNEKDIELADNPFKPASAPNRAVHAWAELRKYDGIPEKPKLVPDDMARKLIHGYYASVSYVDAQVGRVLAHLNELGLSESTIVFLLGDHGWSLGEHGLWAKHSPFDHATRTPLIVRLPKHKNGGALTGISHGLVEFVDIFPTILDLTEQPQLDQLQGSSFVAQLADPKAPGKSAVFPRYQLAEVIKSDDYALTEWHGKQGQVLARMLYDHRLDPEETYNVAEEPEYKDILDDLHNQLAEMIKSR
;
A
#
# COMPACT_ATOMS: atom_id res chain seq x y z
N TYR A 1 3.10 5.32 21.36
CA TYR A 1 3.75 4.51 22.41
C TYR A 1 2.84 4.37 23.59
N VAL A 2 2.97 3.25 24.32
CA VAL A 2 2.26 2.99 25.58
C VAL A 2 3.24 2.72 26.75
N LEU A 3 4.47 2.30 26.47
CA LEU A 3 5.51 2.16 27.47
C LEU A 3 5.95 3.55 27.96
N LYS A 4 5.98 3.74 29.29
CA LYS A 4 6.26 5.04 29.93
C LYS A 4 7.62 5.62 29.52
N GLU A 5 8.64 4.78 29.35
CA GLU A 5 9.97 5.19 28.91
C GLU A 5 9.95 5.76 27.49
N ASN A 6 9.19 5.16 26.56
CA ASN A 6 9.07 5.60 25.18
C ASN A 6 8.24 6.89 25.07
N ILE A 7 7.16 7.01 25.84
CA ILE A 7 6.37 8.24 25.95
C ILE A 7 7.25 9.39 26.44
N LYS A 8 7.96 9.21 27.57
CA LYS A 8 8.86 10.22 28.11
C LYS A 8 9.99 10.60 27.16
N ARG A 9 10.48 9.61 26.40
CA ARG A 9 11.51 9.86 25.37
C ARG A 9 10.95 10.75 24.27
N PHE A 10 9.80 10.40 23.72
CA PHE A 10 9.14 11.16 22.66
C PHE A 10 8.78 12.58 23.10
N GLU A 11 8.23 12.77 24.28
CA GLU A 11 7.90 14.10 24.85
C GLU A 11 9.14 15.00 24.98
N ARG A 12 10.31 14.42 25.24
CA ARG A 12 11.56 15.20 25.45
C ARG A 12 12.25 15.60 24.15
N VAL A 13 12.27 14.71 23.12
CA VAL A 13 13.11 14.88 21.93
C VAL A 13 12.37 14.68 20.62
N GLU A 14 11.03 14.50 20.68
CA GLU A 14 10.15 14.27 19.52
C GLU A 14 10.58 13.05 18.66
N THR A 15 11.36 12.15 19.24
CA THR A 15 11.81 10.89 18.65
C THR A 15 11.64 9.76 19.65
N GLY A 16 11.56 8.53 19.15
CA GLY A 16 11.45 7.33 19.97
C GLY A 16 11.94 6.12 19.19
N PRO A 17 11.83 4.92 19.75
CA PRO A 17 12.22 3.70 19.05
C PRO A 17 11.31 3.46 17.84
N PRO A 18 11.82 2.81 16.76
CA PRO A 18 11.06 2.53 15.55
C PRO A 18 9.99 1.45 15.73
N PHE A 19 9.93 0.82 16.87
CA PHE A 19 8.97 -0.23 17.22
C PHE A 19 8.73 -0.27 18.73
N GLU A 20 7.62 -0.87 19.13
CA GLU A 20 7.29 -1.14 20.53
C GLU A 20 6.45 -2.40 20.63
N SER A 21 6.83 -3.30 21.58
CA SER A 21 6.04 -4.44 21.99
C SER A 21 5.68 -4.25 23.48
N ALA A 22 4.39 -4.23 23.79
CA ALA A 22 3.90 -4.09 25.15
C ALA A 22 2.80 -5.11 25.43
N ASP A 23 2.82 -5.71 26.63
CA ASP A 23 1.77 -6.62 27.09
C ASP A 23 0.56 -5.81 27.56
N VAL A 24 -0.29 -5.45 26.62
CA VAL A 24 -1.47 -4.58 26.80
C VAL A 24 -2.63 -5.03 25.91
N GLU A 25 -3.83 -4.55 26.22
CA GLU A 25 -5.00 -4.73 25.37
C GLU A 25 -4.87 -3.94 24.06
N ASP A 26 -5.65 -4.34 23.03
CA ASP A 26 -5.61 -3.73 21.71
C ASP A 26 -5.86 -2.22 21.73
N ASN A 27 -6.83 -1.78 22.51
CA ASN A 27 -7.20 -0.37 22.60
C ASN A 27 -6.25 0.48 23.45
N ALA A 28 -5.14 -0.07 23.92
CA ALA A 28 -4.04 0.74 24.42
C ALA A 28 -3.34 1.50 23.29
N TYR A 29 -3.41 1.00 22.03
CA TYR A 29 -2.91 1.65 20.84
C TYR A 29 -4.03 2.21 19.97
N PHE A 30 -3.72 3.16 19.09
CA PHE A 30 -4.68 3.90 18.28
C PHE A 30 -5.62 3.03 17.46
N ASP A 31 -5.11 2.00 16.79
CA ASP A 31 -5.93 1.19 15.90
C ASP A 31 -6.99 0.37 16.65
N GLY A 32 -6.69 -0.05 17.87
CA GLY A 32 -7.70 -0.64 18.75
C GLY A 32 -8.79 0.35 19.16
N MET A 33 -8.41 1.61 19.49
CA MET A 33 -9.38 2.69 19.75
C MET A 33 -10.22 3.02 18.52
N ILE A 34 -9.60 3.07 17.33
CA ILE A 34 -10.30 3.28 16.05
C ILE A 34 -11.34 2.17 15.83
N ALA A 35 -10.97 0.91 16.09
CA ALA A 35 -11.90 -0.21 15.98
C ALA A 35 -13.08 -0.09 16.97
N ASP A 36 -12.82 0.31 18.22
CA ASP A 36 -13.87 0.53 19.22
C ASP A 36 -14.85 1.62 18.73
N HIS A 37 -14.35 2.76 18.26
CA HIS A 37 -15.21 3.84 17.72
C HIS A 37 -15.96 3.43 16.45
N ALA A 38 -15.34 2.64 15.57
CA ALA A 38 -16.02 2.13 14.37
C ALA A 38 -17.16 1.18 14.73
N ILE A 39 -16.99 0.35 15.76
CA ILE A 39 -18.02 -0.56 16.30
C ILE A 39 -19.20 0.24 16.88
N GLU A 40 -18.92 1.26 17.67
CA GLU A 40 -19.95 2.19 18.21
C GLU A 40 -20.72 2.84 17.06
N ALA A 41 -20.01 3.44 16.10
CA ALA A 41 -20.61 4.09 14.94
C ALA A 41 -21.48 3.14 14.08
N LEU A 42 -21.08 1.88 13.89
CA LEU A 42 -21.89 0.88 13.20
C LEU A 42 -23.23 0.61 13.95
N SER A 43 -23.19 0.57 15.27
CA SER A 43 -24.41 0.40 16.09
C SER A 43 -25.35 1.60 15.94
N ASP A 44 -24.79 2.82 15.89
CA ASP A 44 -25.57 4.05 15.70
C ASP A 44 -26.23 4.08 14.31
N VAL A 45 -25.48 3.83 13.23
CA VAL A 45 -26.06 3.87 11.87
C VAL A 45 -27.08 2.76 11.64
N LYS A 46 -26.96 1.59 12.32
CA LYS A 46 -27.98 0.55 12.29
C LYS A 46 -29.32 1.05 12.82
N SER A 47 -29.31 1.91 13.82
CA SER A 47 -30.51 2.45 14.44
C SER A 47 -31.23 3.47 13.54
N LEU A 48 -30.57 4.05 12.53
CA LEU A 48 -31.14 5.08 11.65
C LEU A 48 -32.01 4.49 10.52
N ASP A 49 -31.91 3.19 10.24
CA ASP A 49 -32.66 2.47 9.17
C ASP A 49 -32.58 3.19 7.81
N GLN A 50 -31.38 3.64 7.44
CA GLN A 50 -31.10 4.29 6.15
C GLN A 50 -29.74 3.89 5.60
N PRO A 51 -29.50 4.06 4.29
CA PRO A 51 -28.17 3.82 3.70
C PRO A 51 -27.11 4.67 4.38
N PHE A 52 -25.90 4.12 4.50
CA PHE A 52 -24.76 4.81 5.06
C PHE A 52 -23.49 4.62 4.22
N PHE A 53 -22.58 5.55 4.36
CA PHE A 53 -21.19 5.43 3.95
C PHE A 53 -20.30 5.61 5.19
N MET A 54 -19.39 4.66 5.40
CA MET A 54 -18.45 4.70 6.52
C MET A 54 -17.04 4.47 6.00
N ALA A 55 -16.10 5.35 6.37
CA ALA A 55 -14.67 5.18 6.13
C ALA A 55 -13.97 5.00 7.48
N VAL A 56 -13.21 3.92 7.62
CA VAL A 56 -12.43 3.62 8.83
C VAL A 56 -10.96 3.59 8.44
N GLY A 57 -10.17 4.52 8.99
CA GLY A 57 -8.75 4.65 8.68
C GLY A 57 -7.89 4.15 9.83
N PHE A 58 -7.11 3.09 9.58
CA PHE A 58 -6.11 2.57 10.50
C PHE A 58 -4.73 3.14 10.19
N VAL A 59 -3.87 3.22 11.20
CA VAL A 59 -2.50 3.76 11.08
C VAL A 59 -1.50 2.66 10.73
N LYS A 60 -1.70 1.45 11.28
CA LYS A 60 -0.77 0.33 11.05
C LYS A 60 -0.94 -0.25 9.64
N PRO A 61 0.17 -0.70 9.03
CA PRO A 61 1.51 -0.93 9.58
C PRO A 61 2.50 0.25 9.48
N HIS A 62 2.07 1.50 9.52
CA HIS A 62 2.96 2.66 9.52
C HIS A 62 3.88 2.69 10.76
N LEU A 63 5.09 3.26 10.60
CA LEU A 63 6.02 3.55 11.70
C LEU A 63 5.39 4.46 12.78
N PRO A 64 5.80 4.33 14.06
CA PRO A 64 6.60 3.24 14.61
C PRO A 64 5.81 1.93 14.62
N PHE A 65 6.50 0.78 14.46
CA PHE A 65 5.85 -0.53 14.40
C PHE A 65 5.44 -0.99 15.81
N ASN A 66 4.39 -0.37 16.32
CA ASN A 66 3.89 -0.62 17.67
C ASN A 66 2.70 -1.57 17.62
N ALA A 67 2.77 -2.65 18.40
CA ALA A 67 1.68 -3.62 18.55
C ALA A 67 1.74 -4.28 19.93
N PRO A 68 0.59 -4.76 20.47
CA PRO A 68 0.60 -5.62 21.65
C PRO A 68 1.48 -6.85 21.46
N THR A 69 2.15 -7.27 22.53
CA THR A 69 3.15 -8.37 22.52
C THR A 69 2.60 -9.65 21.88
N ARG A 70 1.32 -9.98 22.07
CA ARG A 70 0.71 -11.17 21.49
C ARG A 70 0.79 -11.25 19.96
N TYR A 71 0.91 -10.12 19.25
CA TYR A 71 1.08 -10.10 17.80
C TYR A 71 2.55 -10.27 17.39
N TRP A 72 3.50 -9.84 18.23
CA TRP A 72 4.91 -10.11 18.06
C TRP A 72 5.21 -11.60 18.26
N ASP A 73 4.59 -12.22 19.24
CA ASP A 73 4.76 -13.64 19.58
C ASP A 73 4.25 -14.61 18.50
N LEU A 74 3.53 -14.09 17.47
CA LEU A 74 3.14 -14.89 16.31
C LEU A 74 4.32 -15.24 15.41
N TYR A 75 5.44 -14.52 15.51
CA TYR A 75 6.59 -14.66 14.64
C TYR A 75 7.85 -14.92 15.44
N ASN A 76 8.71 -15.81 14.92
CA ASN A 76 10.05 -15.99 15.47
C ASN A 76 11.01 -15.11 14.67
N GLU A 77 11.63 -14.13 15.31
CA GLU A 77 12.56 -13.17 14.67
C GLU A 77 13.71 -13.86 13.91
N LYS A 78 14.13 -15.05 14.37
CA LYS A 78 15.21 -15.81 13.71
C LYS A 78 14.83 -16.39 12.34
N ASP A 79 13.53 -16.58 12.11
CA ASP A 79 13.01 -17.15 10.87
C ASP A 79 12.62 -16.06 9.85
N ILE A 80 12.79 -14.78 10.20
CA ILE A 80 12.51 -13.66 9.32
C ILE A 80 13.65 -13.48 8.32
N GLU A 81 13.33 -13.58 7.05
CA GLU A 81 14.24 -13.34 5.95
C GLU A 81 14.41 -11.85 5.71
N LEU A 82 15.60 -11.44 5.29
CA LEU A 82 15.91 -10.07 4.87
C LEU A 82 15.64 -9.94 3.37
N ALA A 83 15.51 -8.69 2.88
CA ALA A 83 15.40 -8.43 1.46
C ALA A 83 16.61 -9.00 0.68
N ASP A 84 16.36 -9.70 -0.40
CA ASP A 84 17.41 -10.29 -1.25
C ASP A 84 18.12 -9.22 -2.11
N ASN A 85 17.50 -8.06 -2.29
CA ASN A 85 17.98 -6.96 -3.11
C ASN A 85 18.20 -5.65 -2.30
N PRO A 86 18.96 -5.64 -1.18
CA PRO A 86 19.13 -4.45 -0.31
C PRO A 86 20.07 -3.39 -0.92
N PHE A 87 20.13 -3.27 -2.23
CA PHE A 87 21.02 -2.40 -2.98
C PHE A 87 20.28 -1.65 -4.08
N LYS A 88 20.81 -0.50 -4.48
CA LYS A 88 20.27 0.22 -5.64
C LYS A 88 20.32 -0.68 -6.88
N PRO A 89 19.25 -0.77 -7.67
CA PRO A 89 19.25 -1.54 -8.91
C PRO A 89 20.41 -1.16 -9.82
N ALA A 90 21.03 -2.16 -10.45
CA ALA A 90 22.10 -1.92 -11.39
C ALA A 90 21.62 -1.05 -12.55
N SER A 91 22.46 -0.15 -13.05
CA SER A 91 22.16 0.84 -14.08
C SER A 91 21.03 1.83 -13.76
N ALA A 92 20.40 1.78 -12.56
CA ALA A 92 19.39 2.75 -12.17
C ALA A 92 19.99 4.13 -11.88
N PRO A 93 19.31 5.23 -12.22
CA PRO A 93 19.77 6.58 -11.94
C PRO A 93 19.82 6.83 -10.42
N ASN A 94 20.68 7.73 -9.96
CA ASN A 94 20.82 8.00 -8.52
C ASN A 94 19.53 8.51 -7.86
N ARG A 95 18.63 9.10 -8.62
CA ARG A 95 17.32 9.57 -8.14
C ARG A 95 16.30 8.45 -7.92
N ALA A 96 16.56 7.24 -8.39
CA ALA A 96 15.71 6.07 -8.15
C ALA A 96 15.64 5.73 -6.66
N VAL A 97 16.76 5.85 -5.95
CA VAL A 97 16.83 5.66 -4.50
C VAL A 97 16.87 7.03 -3.83
N HIS A 98 15.75 7.40 -3.24
CA HIS A 98 15.59 8.72 -2.61
C HIS A 98 16.31 8.84 -1.27
N ALA A 99 16.53 10.10 -0.86
CA ALA A 99 17.16 10.43 0.42
C ALA A 99 16.15 10.51 1.58
N TRP A 100 14.91 10.05 1.41
CA TRP A 100 13.86 10.14 2.42
C TRP A 100 14.29 9.44 3.70
N ALA A 101 14.18 10.14 4.82
CA ALA A 101 14.79 9.75 6.07
C ALA A 101 13.74 9.39 7.15
N GLU A 102 12.54 8.91 6.76
CA GLU A 102 11.47 8.65 7.73
C GLU A 102 11.92 7.70 8.84
N LEU A 103 12.37 6.48 8.47
CA LEU A 103 12.95 5.55 9.44
C LEU A 103 14.19 6.14 10.16
N ARG A 104 15.00 6.92 9.44
CA ARG A 104 16.27 7.45 9.96
C ARG A 104 16.11 8.49 11.09
N LYS A 105 14.88 8.94 11.36
CA LYS A 105 14.57 9.83 12.48
C LYS A 105 14.36 9.08 13.79
N TYR A 106 14.21 7.75 13.75
CA TYR A 106 13.99 6.94 14.93
C TYR A 106 15.29 6.56 15.63
N ASP A 107 15.18 6.33 16.94
CA ASP A 107 16.31 6.00 17.80
C ASP A 107 17.01 4.69 17.36
N GLY A 108 18.33 4.68 17.40
CA GLY A 108 19.13 3.50 17.07
C GLY A 108 19.26 3.19 15.58
N ILE A 109 18.60 3.96 14.71
CA ILE A 109 18.72 3.77 13.26
C ILE A 109 19.92 4.58 12.73
N PRO A 110 20.87 3.95 12.01
CA PRO A 110 22.04 4.65 11.47
C PRO A 110 21.62 5.74 10.47
N GLU A 111 22.34 6.86 10.45
CA GLU A 111 22.18 7.88 9.41
C GLU A 111 22.67 7.38 8.04
N LYS A 112 22.04 7.88 6.95
CA LYS A 112 22.53 7.61 5.59
C LYS A 112 23.96 8.16 5.41
N PRO A 113 24.82 7.53 4.59
CA PRO A 113 24.50 6.42 3.67
C PRO A 113 24.60 5.00 4.28
N LYS A 114 24.79 4.87 5.59
CA LYS A 114 24.95 3.53 6.21
C LYS A 114 23.70 2.70 6.03
N LEU A 115 23.88 1.43 5.69
CA LEU A 115 22.79 0.45 5.67
C LEU A 115 22.27 0.22 7.10
N VAL A 116 21.02 -0.22 7.20
CA VAL A 116 20.49 -0.73 8.46
C VAL A 116 21.16 -2.07 8.72
N PRO A 117 21.77 -2.30 9.91
CA PRO A 117 22.38 -3.59 10.23
C PRO A 117 21.34 -4.72 10.20
N ASP A 118 21.76 -5.94 9.84
CA ASP A 118 20.89 -7.09 9.63
C ASP A 118 20.02 -7.44 10.85
N ASP A 119 20.57 -7.35 12.06
CA ASP A 119 19.84 -7.58 13.30
C ASP A 119 18.73 -6.54 13.50
N MET A 120 19.01 -5.28 13.21
CA MET A 120 18.03 -4.20 13.26
C MET A 120 17.01 -4.33 12.13
N ALA A 121 17.43 -4.66 10.91
CA ALA A 121 16.55 -4.90 9.77
C ALA A 121 15.55 -6.02 10.06
N ARG A 122 16.02 -7.15 10.61
CA ARG A 122 15.18 -8.28 11.01
C ARG A 122 14.13 -7.86 12.05
N LYS A 123 14.55 -7.07 13.03
CA LYS A 123 13.66 -6.57 14.07
C LYS A 123 12.62 -5.58 13.57
N LEU A 124 12.98 -4.74 12.59
CA LEU A 124 12.03 -3.86 11.91
C LEU A 124 10.98 -4.64 11.11
N ILE A 125 11.41 -5.68 10.37
CA ILE A 125 10.50 -6.57 9.63
C ILE A 125 9.57 -7.30 10.62
N HIS A 126 10.11 -7.80 11.73
CA HIS A 126 9.31 -8.40 12.81
C HIS A 126 8.22 -7.45 13.31
N GLY A 127 8.60 -6.21 13.62
CA GLY A 127 7.64 -5.18 14.05
C GLY A 127 6.60 -4.83 13.00
N TYR A 128 6.99 -4.84 11.71
CA TYR A 128 6.06 -4.66 10.60
C TYR A 128 5.04 -5.81 10.54
N TYR A 129 5.48 -7.06 10.62
CA TYR A 129 4.59 -8.24 10.61
C TYR A 129 3.64 -8.23 11.82
N ALA A 130 4.14 -7.91 13.01
CA ALA A 130 3.32 -7.75 14.21
C ALA A 130 2.27 -6.65 14.04
N SER A 131 2.63 -5.52 13.41
CA SER A 131 1.72 -4.42 13.11
C SER A 131 0.64 -4.80 12.08
N VAL A 132 0.99 -5.59 11.06
CA VAL A 132 0.02 -6.14 10.08
C VAL A 132 -0.97 -7.07 10.78
N SER A 133 -0.48 -8.02 11.59
CA SER A 133 -1.37 -8.93 12.35
C SER A 133 -2.26 -8.20 13.35
N TYR A 134 -1.75 -7.13 13.95
CA TYR A 134 -2.52 -6.29 14.85
C TYR A 134 -3.66 -5.56 14.13
N VAL A 135 -3.38 -4.89 13.01
CA VAL A 135 -4.44 -4.18 12.25
C VAL A 135 -5.43 -5.16 11.62
N ASP A 136 -4.98 -6.33 11.16
CA ASP A 136 -5.86 -7.39 10.66
C ASP A 136 -6.88 -7.82 11.72
N ALA A 137 -6.44 -8.01 12.97
CA ALA A 137 -7.34 -8.30 14.07
C ALA A 137 -8.35 -7.17 14.32
N GLN A 138 -7.94 -5.88 14.20
CA GLN A 138 -8.86 -4.76 14.37
C GLN A 138 -9.89 -4.70 13.24
N VAL A 139 -9.48 -4.91 11.98
CA VAL A 139 -10.40 -5.07 10.84
C VAL A 139 -11.37 -6.21 11.11
N GLY A 140 -10.88 -7.35 11.59
CA GLY A 140 -11.69 -8.51 11.96
C GLY A 140 -12.77 -8.17 12.99
N ARG A 141 -12.46 -7.37 14.03
CA ARG A 141 -13.43 -6.90 15.04
C ARG A 141 -14.56 -6.08 14.43
N VAL A 142 -14.21 -5.10 13.57
CA VAL A 142 -15.20 -4.25 12.89
C VAL A 142 -16.10 -5.08 11.98
N LEU A 143 -15.53 -6.01 11.20
CA LEU A 143 -16.30 -6.88 10.30
C LEU A 143 -17.17 -7.89 11.06
N ALA A 144 -16.71 -8.41 12.18
CA ALA A 144 -17.51 -9.28 13.06
C ALA A 144 -18.75 -8.53 13.58
N HIS A 145 -18.57 -7.30 14.05
CA HIS A 145 -19.68 -6.49 14.55
C HIS A 145 -20.67 -6.10 13.42
N LEU A 146 -20.17 -5.75 12.23
CA LEU A 146 -21.02 -5.56 11.04
C LEU A 146 -21.91 -6.78 10.77
N ASN A 147 -21.35 -7.98 10.95
CA ASN A 147 -22.08 -9.24 10.77
C ASN A 147 -23.10 -9.47 11.91
N GLU A 148 -22.73 -9.23 13.16
CA GLU A 148 -23.62 -9.34 14.33
C GLU A 148 -24.86 -8.44 14.20
N LEU A 149 -24.69 -7.25 13.64
CA LEU A 149 -25.78 -6.32 13.35
C LEU A 149 -26.65 -6.73 12.16
N GLY A 150 -26.30 -7.81 11.43
CA GLY A 150 -26.98 -8.25 10.22
C GLY A 150 -26.78 -7.33 9.02
N LEU A 151 -25.80 -6.42 9.07
CA LEU A 151 -25.51 -5.46 7.99
C LEU A 151 -24.65 -6.04 6.88
N SER A 152 -23.95 -7.16 7.11
CA SER A 152 -23.09 -7.80 6.11
C SER A 152 -23.80 -8.21 4.82
N GLU A 153 -25.12 -8.50 4.90
CA GLU A 153 -25.92 -8.92 3.76
C GLU A 153 -26.30 -7.76 2.82
N SER A 154 -26.08 -6.49 3.27
CA SER A 154 -26.44 -5.29 2.51
C SER A 154 -25.29 -4.30 2.35
N THR A 155 -24.11 -4.59 2.89
CA THR A 155 -22.97 -3.67 2.88
C THR A 155 -21.87 -4.15 1.94
N ILE A 156 -21.46 -3.28 1.01
CA ILE A 156 -20.26 -3.44 0.20
C ILE A 156 -19.07 -3.04 1.06
N VAL A 157 -18.02 -3.86 1.12
CA VAL A 157 -16.81 -3.58 1.89
C VAL A 157 -15.62 -3.49 0.96
N PHE A 158 -14.88 -2.39 1.06
CA PHE A 158 -13.56 -2.21 0.46
C PHE A 158 -12.51 -2.21 1.57
N LEU A 159 -11.50 -3.05 1.45
CA LEU A 159 -10.29 -3.02 2.27
C LEU A 159 -9.11 -2.73 1.35
N LEU A 160 -8.35 -1.69 1.66
CA LEU A 160 -7.19 -1.28 0.87
C LEU A 160 -6.07 -0.74 1.75
N GLY A 161 -4.83 -0.89 1.30
CA GLY A 161 -3.71 -0.08 1.75
C GLY A 161 -3.62 1.18 0.89
N ASP A 162 -3.18 2.31 1.43
CA ASP A 162 -3.03 3.57 0.70
C ASP A 162 -1.79 3.58 -0.21
N HIS A 163 -0.79 2.77 0.10
CA HIS A 163 0.44 2.51 -0.65
C HIS A 163 1.11 1.23 -0.13
N GLY A 164 2.11 0.74 -0.85
CA GLY A 164 2.99 -0.31 -0.38
C GLY A 164 4.12 0.20 0.52
N TRP A 165 5.12 -0.64 0.81
CA TRP A 165 6.23 -0.31 1.71
C TRP A 165 7.46 -1.15 1.39
N SER A 166 8.65 -0.55 1.40
CA SER A 166 9.92 -1.27 1.30
C SER A 166 10.45 -1.61 2.69
N LEU A 167 10.89 -2.84 2.88
CA LEU A 167 11.46 -3.38 4.11
C LEU A 167 12.94 -3.74 3.96
N GLY A 168 13.68 -2.94 3.18
CA GLY A 168 15.09 -3.14 2.87
C GLY A 168 15.38 -3.26 1.39
N GLU A 169 14.38 -3.59 0.56
CA GLU A 169 14.51 -3.67 -0.89
C GLU A 169 15.06 -2.36 -1.45
N HIS A 170 15.97 -2.45 -2.38
CA HIS A 170 16.72 -1.33 -2.98
C HIS A 170 17.44 -0.44 -1.96
N GLY A 171 17.67 -0.94 -0.73
CA GLY A 171 18.19 -0.16 0.40
C GLY A 171 17.19 0.86 0.95
N LEU A 172 15.91 0.74 0.62
CA LEU A 172 14.82 1.62 1.04
C LEU A 172 14.07 1.06 2.26
N TRP A 173 13.55 1.97 3.09
CA TRP A 173 12.74 1.67 4.27
C TRP A 173 11.60 2.69 4.33
N ALA A 174 10.78 2.71 3.29
CA ALA A 174 9.71 3.70 3.13
C ALA A 174 8.84 3.38 1.90
N LYS A 175 7.94 4.31 1.59
CA LYS A 175 6.93 4.27 0.53
C LYS A 175 7.19 5.23 -0.63
N HIS A 176 8.08 6.19 -0.46
CA HIS A 176 8.25 7.32 -1.39
C HIS A 176 9.13 6.96 -2.58
N SER A 177 8.73 5.96 -3.35
CA SER A 177 9.48 5.50 -4.52
C SER A 177 8.53 5.06 -5.65
N PRO A 178 9.01 5.02 -6.91
CA PRO A 178 8.23 4.50 -8.02
C PRO A 178 8.30 2.97 -8.17
N PHE A 179 9.06 2.27 -7.34
CA PHE A 179 9.19 0.81 -7.36
C PHE A 179 7.89 0.09 -7.00
N ASP A 180 7.78 -1.15 -7.44
CA ASP A 180 6.57 -1.96 -7.24
C ASP A 180 6.19 -2.10 -5.77
N HIS A 181 7.17 -2.30 -4.87
CA HIS A 181 6.95 -2.38 -3.42
C HIS A 181 6.19 -1.20 -2.82
N ALA A 182 6.34 0.00 -3.39
CA ALA A 182 5.67 1.20 -2.89
C ALA A 182 4.36 1.51 -3.62
N THR A 183 4.22 1.08 -4.87
CA THR A 183 3.07 1.43 -5.72
C THR A 183 2.03 0.32 -5.81
N ARG A 184 2.37 -0.90 -5.39
CA ARG A 184 1.45 -2.03 -5.31
C ARG A 184 0.98 -2.20 -3.87
N THR A 185 -0.34 -2.33 -3.68
CA THR A 185 -0.95 -2.43 -2.37
C THR A 185 -2.17 -3.35 -2.42
N PRO A 186 -2.58 -3.99 -1.31
CA PRO A 186 -3.77 -4.83 -1.30
C PRO A 186 -5.03 -4.02 -1.58
N LEU A 187 -5.93 -4.59 -2.39
CA LEU A 187 -7.30 -4.15 -2.59
C LEU A 187 -8.21 -5.37 -2.53
N ILE A 188 -9.09 -5.42 -1.55
CA ILE A 188 -10.04 -6.51 -1.36
C ILE A 188 -11.45 -5.92 -1.36
N VAL A 189 -12.35 -6.49 -2.16
CA VAL A 189 -13.74 -6.06 -2.22
C VAL A 189 -14.64 -7.22 -1.87
N ARG A 190 -15.54 -7.01 -0.91
CA ARG A 190 -16.61 -7.95 -0.57
C ARG A 190 -17.95 -7.36 -0.94
N LEU A 191 -18.66 -8.03 -1.85
CA LEU A 191 -20.04 -7.67 -2.22
C LEU A 191 -21.05 -8.36 -1.29
N PRO A 192 -22.21 -7.73 -1.04
CA PRO A 192 -23.34 -8.39 -0.38
C PRO A 192 -23.82 -9.60 -1.17
N LYS A 193 -24.38 -10.62 -0.50
CA LYS A 193 -24.83 -11.87 -1.15
C LYS A 193 -25.85 -11.64 -2.28
N HIS A 194 -26.78 -10.70 -2.11
CA HIS A 194 -27.78 -10.39 -3.13
C HIS A 194 -27.17 -9.70 -4.37
N LYS A 195 -26.04 -9.00 -4.23
CA LYS A 195 -25.27 -8.41 -5.34
C LYS A 195 -24.32 -9.43 -5.98
N ASN A 196 -24.04 -10.51 -5.24
CA ASN A 196 -23.13 -11.54 -5.69
C ASN A 196 -23.71 -12.46 -6.77
N GLY A 197 -25.04 -12.57 -6.90
CA GLY A 197 -25.65 -13.48 -7.87
C GLY A 197 -25.06 -14.89 -7.94
N GLY A 198 -24.35 -15.34 -6.88
CA GLY A 198 -23.46 -16.49 -6.88
C GLY A 198 -22.02 -16.14 -7.22
N ALA A 199 -21.54 -14.93 -6.86
CA ALA A 199 -20.25 -14.38 -7.23
C ALA A 199 -19.08 -15.33 -6.96
N LEU A 200 -18.22 -15.40 -7.93
CA LEU A 200 -16.95 -16.10 -7.86
C LEU A 200 -16.06 -15.35 -6.83
N THR A 201 -15.69 -16.04 -5.77
CA THR A 201 -14.56 -15.58 -4.96
C THR A 201 -13.28 -15.93 -5.70
N GLY A 202 -12.38 -14.97 -5.86
CA GLY A 202 -11.14 -15.21 -6.58
C GLY A 202 -10.20 -14.02 -6.53
N ILE A 203 -9.02 -14.20 -7.12
CA ILE A 203 -8.03 -13.15 -7.31
C ILE A 203 -8.13 -12.69 -8.75
N SER A 204 -8.37 -11.38 -8.96
CA SER A 204 -8.22 -10.76 -10.26
C SER A 204 -6.78 -10.30 -10.43
N HIS A 205 -6.19 -10.60 -11.60
CA HIS A 205 -4.88 -10.11 -12.00
C HIS A 205 -4.96 -8.87 -12.89
N GLY A 206 -6.17 -8.43 -13.24
CA GLY A 206 -6.36 -7.24 -14.06
C GLY A 206 -5.96 -5.96 -13.32
N LEU A 207 -5.21 -5.09 -13.97
CA LEU A 207 -4.73 -3.84 -13.41
C LEU A 207 -5.87 -2.88 -13.05
N VAL A 208 -5.80 -2.28 -11.87
CA VAL A 208 -6.69 -1.24 -11.36
C VAL A 208 -5.91 -0.15 -10.64
N GLU A 209 -6.48 1.04 -10.54
CA GLU A 209 -5.92 2.17 -9.80
C GLU A 209 -6.89 2.68 -8.74
N PHE A 210 -6.41 3.44 -7.78
CA PHE A 210 -7.31 4.03 -6.76
C PHE A 210 -8.34 5.02 -7.32
N VAL A 211 -8.02 5.68 -8.42
CA VAL A 211 -8.99 6.54 -9.13
C VAL A 211 -10.21 5.76 -9.65
N ASP A 212 -10.09 4.42 -9.77
CA ASP A 212 -11.16 3.53 -10.22
C ASP A 212 -12.14 3.14 -9.11
N ILE A 213 -11.78 3.35 -7.84
CA ILE A 213 -12.63 2.98 -6.70
C ILE A 213 -13.93 3.78 -6.71
N PHE A 214 -13.86 5.09 -6.90
CA PHE A 214 -15.06 5.94 -6.85
C PHE A 214 -16.06 5.62 -7.98
N PRO A 215 -15.67 5.55 -9.27
CA PRO A 215 -16.60 5.09 -10.32
C PRO A 215 -17.12 3.67 -10.07
N THR A 216 -16.34 2.78 -9.48
CA THR A 216 -16.81 1.42 -9.11
C THR A 216 -17.88 1.48 -8.02
N ILE A 217 -17.72 2.35 -7.01
CA ILE A 217 -18.74 2.54 -5.97
C ILE A 217 -20.03 3.09 -6.58
N LEU A 218 -19.95 4.06 -7.50
CA LEU A 218 -21.13 4.58 -8.18
C LEU A 218 -21.89 3.47 -8.94
N ASP A 219 -21.20 2.65 -9.71
CA ASP A 219 -21.82 1.53 -10.42
C ASP A 219 -22.44 0.51 -9.45
N LEU A 220 -21.72 0.11 -8.40
CA LEU A 220 -22.21 -0.84 -7.41
C LEU A 220 -23.44 -0.33 -6.64
N THR A 221 -23.57 0.98 -6.51
CA THR A 221 -24.71 1.63 -5.81
C THR A 221 -25.77 2.18 -6.77
N GLU A 222 -25.63 1.90 -8.07
CA GLU A 222 -26.57 2.33 -9.12
C GLU A 222 -26.73 3.87 -9.18
N GLN A 223 -25.64 4.59 -8.87
CA GLN A 223 -25.57 6.04 -8.99
C GLN A 223 -25.01 6.45 -10.35
N PRO A 224 -25.43 7.61 -10.88
CA PRO A 224 -24.91 8.09 -12.15
C PRO A 224 -23.40 8.41 -12.04
N GLN A 225 -22.66 8.07 -13.11
CA GLN A 225 -21.25 8.44 -13.24
C GLN A 225 -21.12 9.97 -13.36
N LEU A 226 -19.98 10.50 -12.92
CA LEU A 226 -19.69 11.93 -12.95
C LEU A 226 -18.64 12.24 -14.00
N ASP A 227 -18.86 13.27 -14.82
CA ASP A 227 -18.00 13.64 -15.95
C ASP A 227 -16.55 13.96 -15.57
N GLN A 228 -16.30 14.42 -14.35
CA GLN A 228 -14.96 14.76 -13.86
C GLN A 228 -14.12 13.57 -13.40
N LEU A 229 -14.66 12.36 -13.39
CA LEU A 229 -13.90 11.19 -12.94
C LEU A 229 -12.90 10.74 -14.02
N GLN A 230 -11.67 10.52 -13.62
CA GLN A 230 -10.59 10.04 -14.48
C GLN A 230 -10.44 8.52 -14.45
N GLY A 231 -11.00 7.86 -13.42
CA GLY A 231 -10.96 6.41 -13.26
C GLY A 231 -12.03 5.70 -14.08
N SER A 232 -11.91 4.38 -14.17
CA SER A 232 -12.87 3.48 -14.80
C SER A 232 -13.35 2.44 -13.80
N SER A 233 -14.65 2.13 -13.82
CA SER A 233 -15.21 1.09 -12.95
C SER A 233 -14.62 -0.29 -13.25
N PHE A 234 -14.27 -1.04 -12.22
CA PHE A 234 -13.81 -2.42 -12.30
C PHE A 234 -14.88 -3.44 -11.86
N VAL A 235 -16.15 -3.09 -11.94
CA VAL A 235 -17.27 -4.01 -11.60
C VAL A 235 -17.22 -5.30 -12.40
N ALA A 236 -16.73 -5.26 -13.65
CA ALA A 236 -16.56 -6.46 -14.46
C ALA A 236 -15.62 -7.49 -13.81
N GLN A 237 -14.52 -7.04 -13.20
CA GLN A 237 -13.55 -7.88 -12.50
C GLN A 237 -14.10 -8.41 -11.17
N LEU A 238 -15.02 -7.68 -10.53
CA LEU A 238 -15.74 -8.17 -9.34
C LEU A 238 -16.78 -9.24 -9.69
N ALA A 239 -17.34 -9.19 -10.90
CA ALA A 239 -18.28 -10.18 -11.41
C ALA A 239 -17.56 -11.44 -11.94
N ASP A 240 -16.43 -11.27 -12.61
CA ASP A 240 -15.56 -12.34 -13.10
C ASP A 240 -14.08 -11.97 -12.86
N PRO A 241 -13.37 -12.64 -11.94
CA PRO A 241 -11.96 -12.38 -11.68
C PRO A 241 -11.03 -12.54 -12.91
N LYS A 242 -11.50 -13.19 -13.99
CA LYS A 242 -10.78 -13.31 -15.26
C LYS A 242 -11.04 -12.17 -16.24
N ALA A 243 -11.98 -11.29 -15.93
CA ALA A 243 -12.22 -10.12 -16.76
C ALA A 243 -10.95 -9.27 -16.86
N PRO A 244 -10.64 -8.73 -18.04
CA PRO A 244 -9.44 -7.89 -18.21
C PRO A 244 -9.54 -6.61 -17.39
N GLY A 245 -8.40 -6.18 -16.84
CA GLY A 245 -8.23 -4.85 -16.27
C GLY A 245 -7.80 -3.82 -17.30
N LYS A 246 -7.24 -2.72 -16.83
CA LYS A 246 -6.57 -1.74 -17.68
C LYS A 246 -5.34 -2.34 -18.35
N SER A 247 -4.97 -1.85 -19.53
CA SER A 247 -3.71 -2.21 -20.19
C SER A 247 -2.50 -1.65 -19.48
N ALA A 248 -2.67 -0.53 -18.76
CA ALA A 248 -1.62 0.12 -17.97
C ALA A 248 -2.21 0.95 -16.84
N VAL A 249 -1.40 1.20 -15.81
CA VAL A 249 -1.66 2.09 -14.67
C VAL A 249 -0.55 3.11 -14.53
N PHE A 250 -0.85 4.27 -13.88
CA PHE A 250 0.01 5.45 -13.95
C PHE A 250 0.32 6.03 -12.57
N PRO A 251 1.11 5.33 -11.74
CA PRO A 251 1.57 5.87 -10.47
C PRO A 251 2.45 7.12 -10.66
N ARG A 252 2.49 7.97 -9.64
CA ARG A 252 3.30 9.18 -9.67
C ARG A 252 3.91 9.48 -8.31
N TYR A 253 5.18 9.88 -8.31
CA TYR A 253 5.82 10.41 -7.11
C TYR A 253 6.76 11.58 -7.46
N GLN A 254 6.44 12.77 -6.96
CA GLN A 254 7.16 14.02 -7.25
C GLN A 254 7.31 14.27 -8.78
N LEU A 255 8.55 14.23 -9.28
CA LEU A 255 8.90 14.39 -10.70
C LEU A 255 8.94 13.05 -11.47
N ALA A 256 8.70 11.95 -10.78
CA ALA A 256 8.66 10.63 -11.40
C ALA A 256 7.23 10.35 -11.90
N GLU A 257 7.08 10.20 -13.18
CA GLU A 257 5.88 9.70 -13.83
C GLU A 257 6.13 8.23 -14.19
N VAL A 258 5.16 7.38 -13.95
CA VAL A 258 5.29 5.94 -14.14
C VAL A 258 4.17 5.42 -15.03
N ILE A 259 4.49 4.48 -15.89
CA ILE A 259 3.52 3.59 -16.55
C ILE A 259 3.89 2.15 -16.22
N LYS A 260 2.91 1.39 -15.74
CA LYS A 260 3.04 -0.05 -15.49
C LYS A 260 2.00 -0.80 -16.29
N SER A 261 2.45 -1.75 -17.07
CA SER A 261 1.64 -2.80 -17.70
C SER A 261 1.78 -4.11 -16.92
N ASP A 262 1.19 -5.19 -17.41
CA ASP A 262 1.36 -6.52 -16.81
C ASP A 262 2.84 -6.97 -16.81
N ASP A 263 3.58 -6.63 -17.87
CA ASP A 263 4.94 -7.12 -18.12
C ASP A 263 6.04 -6.11 -17.79
N TYR A 264 5.76 -4.79 -17.84
CA TYR A 264 6.79 -3.76 -17.82
C TYR A 264 6.45 -2.61 -16.88
N ALA A 265 7.49 -2.01 -16.30
CA ALA A 265 7.38 -0.75 -15.55
C ALA A 265 8.40 0.26 -16.08
N LEU A 266 7.91 1.35 -16.69
CA LEU A 266 8.73 2.50 -17.10
C LEU A 266 8.51 3.64 -16.10
N THR A 267 9.61 4.18 -15.58
CA THR A 267 9.62 5.43 -14.80
C THR A 267 10.43 6.48 -15.54
N GLU A 268 9.86 7.66 -15.71
CA GLU A 268 10.56 8.84 -16.23
C GLU A 268 10.52 9.98 -15.23
N TRP A 269 11.67 10.61 -14.99
CA TRP A 269 11.74 11.85 -14.21
C TRP A 269 11.75 13.04 -15.16
N HIS A 270 10.76 13.91 -15.00
CA HIS A 270 10.59 15.06 -15.87
C HIS A 270 11.12 16.35 -15.22
N GLY A 271 11.79 17.19 -16.02
CA GLY A 271 12.21 18.53 -15.60
C GLY A 271 11.06 19.53 -15.74
N LYS A 272 11.30 20.77 -15.28
CA LYS A 272 10.30 21.86 -15.32
C LYS A 272 9.79 22.22 -16.73
N GLN A 273 10.54 21.87 -17.77
CA GLN A 273 10.20 22.11 -19.18
C GLN A 273 9.66 20.85 -19.87
N GLY A 274 9.34 19.80 -19.10
CA GLY A 274 8.84 18.53 -19.60
C GLY A 274 9.91 17.58 -20.18
N GLN A 275 11.20 18.00 -20.20
CA GLN A 275 12.27 17.12 -20.69
C GLN A 275 12.50 15.94 -19.74
N VAL A 276 12.76 14.77 -20.30
CA VAL A 276 13.14 13.58 -19.52
C VAL A 276 14.57 13.74 -19.01
N LEU A 277 14.73 13.67 -17.71
CA LEU A 277 16.01 13.82 -16.99
C LEU A 277 16.70 12.50 -16.71
N ALA A 278 15.92 11.45 -16.54
CA ALA A 278 16.38 10.09 -16.29
C ALA A 278 15.24 9.10 -16.52
N ARG A 279 15.60 7.83 -16.76
CA ARG A 279 14.67 6.72 -16.97
C ARG A 279 15.10 5.50 -16.20
N MET A 280 14.14 4.65 -15.88
CA MET A 280 14.36 3.24 -15.57
C MET A 280 13.23 2.42 -16.17
N LEU A 281 13.57 1.27 -16.73
CA LEU A 281 12.65 0.29 -17.31
C LEU A 281 12.94 -1.08 -16.69
N TYR A 282 11.92 -1.77 -16.27
CA TYR A 282 12.00 -3.14 -15.77
C TYR A 282 11.10 -4.07 -16.56
N ASP A 283 11.59 -5.29 -16.84
CA ASP A 283 10.82 -6.38 -17.42
C ASP A 283 10.42 -7.35 -16.31
N HIS A 284 9.21 -7.24 -15.80
CA HIS A 284 8.73 -8.02 -14.67
C HIS A 284 8.59 -9.52 -14.95
N ARG A 285 8.64 -9.94 -16.22
CA ARG A 285 8.67 -11.37 -16.60
C ARG A 285 10.02 -12.01 -16.30
N LEU A 286 11.10 -11.21 -16.31
CA LEU A 286 12.48 -11.65 -16.12
C LEU A 286 13.08 -11.15 -14.80
N ASP A 287 12.68 -9.96 -14.36
CA ASP A 287 13.18 -9.26 -13.17
C ASP A 287 12.00 -8.66 -12.38
N PRO A 288 11.16 -9.48 -11.73
CA PRO A 288 10.03 -9.00 -10.93
C PRO A 288 10.48 -8.17 -9.71
N GLU A 289 11.74 -8.31 -9.29
CA GLU A 289 12.31 -7.58 -8.15
C GLU A 289 12.99 -6.27 -8.55
N GLU A 290 12.89 -5.85 -9.81
CA GLU A 290 13.39 -4.56 -10.31
C GLU A 290 14.88 -4.32 -9.97
N THR A 291 15.74 -5.33 -10.20
CA THR A 291 17.17 -5.31 -9.79
C THR A 291 18.11 -4.78 -10.86
N TYR A 292 17.69 -4.75 -12.13
CA TYR A 292 18.49 -4.27 -13.25
C TYR A 292 17.68 -3.39 -14.20
N ASN A 293 18.06 -2.12 -14.32
CA ASN A 293 17.43 -1.18 -15.24
C ASN A 293 17.85 -1.43 -16.70
N VAL A 294 16.91 -1.84 -17.54
CA VAL A 294 17.11 -2.17 -18.97
C VAL A 294 16.80 -1.00 -19.92
N ALA A 295 16.59 0.23 -19.42
CA ALA A 295 16.18 1.36 -20.24
C ALA A 295 17.20 1.75 -21.34
N GLU A 296 18.47 1.40 -21.20
CA GLU A 296 19.54 1.69 -22.15
C GLU A 296 19.92 0.46 -23.01
N GLU A 297 19.26 -0.69 -22.80
CA GLU A 297 19.53 -1.91 -23.55
C GLU A 297 18.86 -1.85 -24.93
N PRO A 298 19.61 -2.09 -26.04
CA PRO A 298 19.08 -1.91 -27.41
C PRO A 298 17.84 -2.76 -27.72
N GLU A 299 17.76 -3.97 -27.16
CA GLU A 299 16.64 -4.89 -27.36
C GLU A 299 15.32 -4.39 -26.75
N TYR A 300 15.35 -3.47 -25.79
CA TYR A 300 14.16 -2.89 -25.16
C TYR A 300 13.73 -1.57 -25.78
N LYS A 301 14.43 -1.09 -26.82
CA LYS A 301 14.18 0.22 -27.41
C LYS A 301 12.73 0.41 -27.88
N ASP A 302 12.17 -0.54 -28.60
CA ASP A 302 10.81 -0.42 -29.16
C ASP A 302 9.76 -0.42 -28.03
N ILE A 303 9.97 -1.20 -26.97
CA ILE A 303 9.12 -1.25 -25.76
C ILE A 303 9.21 0.08 -25.01
N LEU A 304 10.42 0.60 -24.83
CA LEU A 304 10.65 1.89 -24.20
C LEU A 304 9.95 3.03 -24.94
N ASP A 305 10.07 3.06 -26.28
CA ASP A 305 9.44 4.09 -27.12
C ASP A 305 7.91 4.00 -27.06
N ASP A 306 7.33 2.80 -27.05
CA ASP A 306 5.87 2.60 -26.92
C ASP A 306 5.36 3.05 -25.53
N LEU A 307 5.98 2.61 -24.45
CA LEU A 307 5.59 3.01 -23.10
C LEU A 307 5.78 4.51 -22.85
N HIS A 308 6.86 5.10 -23.42
CA HIS A 308 7.07 6.56 -23.38
C HIS A 308 5.92 7.32 -24.05
N ASN A 309 5.49 6.87 -25.22
CA ASN A 309 4.40 7.52 -25.96
C ASN A 309 3.08 7.44 -25.18
N GLN A 310 2.73 6.27 -24.64
CA GLN A 310 1.53 6.09 -23.82
C GLN A 310 1.59 6.98 -22.57
N LEU A 311 2.73 7.04 -21.87
CA LEU A 311 2.93 7.89 -20.70
C LEU A 311 2.79 9.38 -21.07
N ALA A 312 3.38 9.79 -22.18
CA ALA A 312 3.31 11.18 -22.66
C ALA A 312 1.87 11.60 -23.04
N GLU A 313 1.09 10.70 -23.62
CA GLU A 313 -0.34 10.94 -23.89
C GLU A 313 -1.14 11.12 -22.62
N MET A 314 -0.93 10.23 -21.64
CA MET A 314 -1.59 10.33 -20.34
C MET A 314 -1.23 11.63 -19.61
N ILE A 315 0.04 12.05 -19.61
CA ILE A 315 0.48 13.31 -18.99
C ILE A 315 -0.21 14.52 -19.62
N LYS A 316 -0.43 14.50 -20.95
CA LYS A 316 -1.14 15.59 -21.67
C LYS A 316 -2.63 15.64 -21.36
N SER A 317 -3.23 14.53 -20.98
CA SER A 317 -4.67 14.42 -20.67
C SER A 317 -5.04 14.88 -19.26
N ARG A 318 -4.06 15.08 -18.39
CA ARG A 318 -4.21 15.61 -17.02
C ARG A 318 -4.37 17.13 -17.04
#